data_77554000a6f9f2cc6c384d2a08225a5d
#
_entry.id   77554000a6f9f2cc6c384d2a08225a5d
#
_cell.length_a   1.000
_cell.length_b   1.000
_cell.length_c   1.000
_cell.angle_alpha   90.00
_cell.angle_beta   90.00
_cell.angle_gamma   90.00
#
_symmetry.space_group_name_H-M   'P 1'
#
loop_
_entity.id
_entity.type
_entity.pdbx_description
1 polymer ?
#
loop_
_entity_poly.entity_id
_entity_poly.type
_entity_poly.pdbx_seq_one_letter_code
_entity_poly.pdbx_strand_id
1 'polypeptide(L)'
;MSHAFAVKWLKAFRESAEAVVALYADDFLFEDPILGQSITSKDELLRVFAPYANADTENGIGINNFRIDEVVGDEKAAIYRWTWRAPTAGAFIGVPTNGTVPGARGITFHIYDTDGRIKREESFWDAATAVRDLGLPVDPTAVAKSPALV
;
A
#
# COMPACT_ATOMS: atom_id res chain seq x y z
N MET A 1 14.02 -3.78 15.70
CA MET A 1 12.57 -3.70 15.95
C MET A 1 11.77 -3.40 14.69
N SER A 2 12.15 -2.46 13.87
CA SER A 2 11.48 -2.15 12.59
C SER A 2 11.36 -3.37 11.65
N HIS A 3 12.38 -4.22 11.57
CA HIS A 3 12.32 -5.45 10.77
C HIS A 3 11.31 -6.47 11.32
N ALA A 4 11.22 -6.61 12.64
CA ALA A 4 10.24 -7.50 13.27
C ALA A 4 8.80 -7.04 13.02
N PHE A 5 8.55 -5.72 13.00
CA PHE A 5 7.24 -5.18 12.64
C PHE A 5 6.91 -5.44 11.15
N ALA A 6 7.87 -5.29 10.24
CA ALA A 6 7.68 -5.60 8.83
C ALA A 6 7.23 -7.05 8.61
N VAL A 7 7.84 -8.01 9.31
CA VAL A 7 7.44 -9.43 9.27
C VAL A 7 6.02 -9.63 9.78
N LYS A 8 5.66 -8.98 10.89
CA LYS A 8 4.31 -9.01 11.47
C LYS A 8 3.27 -8.42 10.51
N TRP A 9 3.59 -7.31 9.89
CA TRP A 9 2.73 -6.62 8.92
C TRP A 9 2.46 -7.48 7.68
N LEU A 10 3.52 -8.03 7.06
CA LEU A 10 3.38 -8.94 5.92
C LEU A 10 2.61 -10.22 6.26
N LYS A 11 2.81 -10.75 7.47
CA LYS A 11 2.05 -11.91 7.95
C LYS A 11 0.56 -11.59 8.04
N ALA A 12 0.20 -10.41 8.57
CA ALA A 12 -1.18 -9.98 8.69
C ALA A 12 -1.88 -9.90 7.32
N PHE A 13 -1.22 -9.37 6.29
CA PHE A 13 -1.76 -9.37 4.91
C PHE A 13 -2.03 -10.76 4.36
N ARG A 14 -1.26 -11.78 4.76
CA ARG A 14 -1.50 -13.17 4.36
C ARG A 14 -2.63 -13.83 5.13
N GLU A 15 -2.96 -13.31 6.31
CA GLU A 15 -4.01 -13.87 7.16
C GLU A 15 -5.39 -13.30 6.77
N SER A 16 -5.58 -11.98 6.90
CA SER A 16 -6.85 -11.31 6.58
C SER A 16 -6.72 -9.79 6.68
N ALA A 17 -7.71 -9.08 6.14
CA ALA A 17 -7.81 -7.63 6.31
C ALA A 17 -8.02 -7.23 7.78
N GLU A 18 -8.76 -8.04 8.55
CA GLU A 18 -8.96 -7.87 9.98
C GLU A 18 -7.63 -7.95 10.75
N ALA A 19 -6.77 -8.89 10.38
CA ALA A 19 -5.44 -9.03 10.98
C ALA A 19 -4.57 -7.78 10.70
N VAL A 20 -4.68 -7.19 9.51
CA VAL A 20 -3.99 -5.93 9.18
C VAL A 20 -4.53 -4.78 10.01
N VAL A 21 -5.86 -4.60 10.05
CA VAL A 21 -6.51 -3.51 10.81
C VAL A 21 -6.25 -3.61 12.31
N ALA A 22 -6.08 -4.83 12.84
CA ALA A 22 -5.73 -5.04 14.25
C ALA A 22 -4.34 -4.48 14.64
N LEU A 23 -3.49 -4.16 13.66
CA LEU A 23 -2.19 -3.52 13.91
C LEU A 23 -2.31 -2.01 14.17
N TYR A 24 -3.46 -1.41 13.94
CA TYR A 24 -3.68 0.03 14.10
C TYR A 24 -4.21 0.38 15.49
N ALA A 25 -3.75 1.51 16.02
CA ALA A 25 -4.32 2.12 17.22
C ALA A 25 -5.81 2.50 16.99
N ASP A 26 -6.54 2.82 18.06
CA ASP A 26 -7.95 3.21 17.92
C ASP A 26 -8.10 4.63 17.35
N ASP A 27 -7.13 5.50 17.64
CA ASP A 27 -7.05 6.89 17.17
C ASP A 27 -6.04 7.07 16.02
N PHE A 28 -6.07 6.18 15.04
CA PHE A 28 -5.14 6.19 13.92
C PHE A 28 -5.53 7.18 12.82
N LEU A 29 -4.55 7.51 11.97
CA LEU A 29 -4.72 8.16 10.67
C LEU A 29 -4.00 7.34 9.60
N PHE A 30 -4.74 6.91 8.58
CA PHE A 30 -4.21 6.30 7.37
C PHE A 30 -4.37 7.25 6.19
N GLU A 31 -3.32 7.45 5.41
CA GLU A 31 -3.34 8.28 4.20
C GLU A 31 -2.69 7.56 3.02
N ASP A 32 -3.37 7.55 1.90
CA ASP A 32 -2.82 7.24 0.58
C ASP A 32 -3.12 8.42 -0.36
N PRO A 33 -2.21 9.38 -0.49
CA PRO A 33 -2.42 10.54 -1.34
C PRO A 33 -2.55 10.22 -2.83
N ILE A 34 -2.01 9.08 -3.27
CA ILE A 34 -2.09 8.64 -4.67
C ILE A 34 -3.53 8.27 -5.02
N LEU A 35 -4.24 7.63 -4.10
CA LEU A 35 -5.66 7.28 -4.25
C LEU A 35 -6.61 8.33 -3.65
N GLY A 36 -6.07 9.40 -3.05
CA GLY A 36 -6.86 10.44 -2.41
C GLY A 36 -7.57 9.96 -1.13
N GLN A 37 -6.98 9.00 -0.42
CA GLN A 37 -7.56 8.41 0.78
C GLN A 37 -7.03 9.07 2.04
N SER A 38 -7.94 9.34 3.01
CA SER A 38 -7.62 9.79 4.36
C SER A 38 -8.65 9.18 5.31
N ILE A 39 -8.22 8.23 6.14
CA ILE A 39 -9.10 7.30 6.86
C ILE A 39 -8.76 7.29 8.34
N THR A 40 -9.80 7.40 9.19
CA THR A 40 -9.71 7.30 10.65
C THR A 40 -10.64 6.24 11.24
N SER A 41 -11.44 5.59 10.40
CA SER A 41 -12.41 4.55 10.80
C SER A 41 -11.84 3.15 10.45
N LYS A 42 -11.85 2.25 11.45
CA LYS A 42 -11.42 0.85 11.24
C LYS A 42 -12.30 0.12 10.24
N ASP A 43 -13.60 0.40 10.19
CA ASP A 43 -14.53 -0.20 9.23
C ASP A 43 -14.23 0.24 7.79
N GLU A 44 -13.84 1.50 7.60
CA GLU A 44 -13.43 2.01 6.31
C GLU A 44 -12.06 1.43 5.90
N LEU A 45 -11.10 1.39 6.83
CA LEU A 45 -9.79 0.80 6.60
C LEU A 45 -9.87 -0.68 6.24
N LEU A 46 -10.79 -1.41 6.88
CA LEU A 46 -11.07 -2.82 6.57
C LEU A 46 -11.48 -2.99 5.10
N ARG A 47 -12.39 -2.12 4.61
CA ARG A 47 -12.81 -2.14 3.20
C ARG A 47 -11.68 -1.83 2.24
N VAL A 48 -10.76 -0.96 2.62
CA VAL A 48 -9.58 -0.61 1.80
C VAL A 48 -8.61 -1.79 1.70
N PHE A 49 -8.36 -2.50 2.80
CA PHE A 49 -7.42 -3.62 2.81
C PHE A 49 -8.02 -4.96 2.33
N ALA A 50 -9.34 -5.10 2.33
CA ALA A 50 -9.99 -6.34 1.90
C ALA A 50 -9.51 -6.86 0.53
N PRO A 51 -9.36 -6.02 -0.52
CA PRO A 51 -8.87 -6.47 -1.82
C PRO A 51 -7.41 -6.94 -1.81
N TYR A 52 -6.62 -6.51 -0.85
CA TYR A 52 -5.17 -6.79 -0.78
C TYR A 52 -4.82 -7.91 0.21
N ALA A 53 -5.76 -8.37 1.02
CA ALA A 53 -5.55 -9.50 1.89
C ALA A 53 -5.74 -10.83 1.12
N ASN A 54 -4.80 -11.76 1.27
CA ASN A 54 -4.84 -13.04 0.54
C ASN A 54 -5.92 -14.01 1.04
N ALA A 55 -6.74 -13.62 2.01
CA ALA A 55 -7.82 -14.45 2.54
C ALA A 55 -9.03 -14.55 1.59
N ASP A 56 -9.26 -13.57 0.73
CA ASP A 56 -10.34 -13.54 -0.26
C ASP A 56 -9.76 -13.30 -1.66
N THR A 57 -9.28 -14.37 -2.27
CA THR A 57 -8.71 -14.31 -3.63
C THR A 57 -9.75 -14.34 -4.74
N GLU A 58 -11.02 -14.63 -4.42
CA GLU A 58 -12.11 -14.67 -5.40
C GLU A 58 -12.74 -13.29 -5.63
N ASN A 59 -12.93 -12.51 -4.55
CA ASN A 59 -13.56 -11.19 -4.61
C ASN A 59 -12.57 -10.04 -4.51
N GLY A 60 -11.31 -10.32 -4.18
CA GLY A 60 -10.22 -9.35 -4.10
C GLY A 60 -9.44 -9.21 -5.40
N ILE A 61 -8.24 -8.68 -5.29
CA ILE A 61 -7.30 -8.51 -6.42
C ILE A 61 -6.55 -9.81 -6.76
N GLY A 62 -6.87 -10.91 -6.08
CA GLY A 62 -6.20 -12.20 -6.21
C GLY A 62 -5.01 -12.35 -5.26
N ILE A 63 -4.00 -13.09 -5.67
CA ILE A 63 -2.80 -13.31 -4.85
C ILE A 63 -1.96 -12.02 -4.82
N ASN A 64 -1.65 -11.55 -3.63
CA ASN A 64 -0.83 -10.38 -3.40
C ASN A 64 0.55 -10.79 -2.86
N ASN A 65 1.60 -10.39 -3.56
CA ASN A 65 2.97 -10.59 -3.16
C ASN A 65 3.60 -9.27 -2.75
N PHE A 66 3.75 -9.06 -1.45
CA PHE A 66 4.49 -7.93 -0.88
C PHE A 66 5.90 -8.36 -0.49
N ARG A 67 6.87 -7.53 -0.80
CA ARG A 67 8.24 -7.64 -0.34
C ARG A 67 8.69 -6.33 0.28
N ILE A 68 9.26 -6.39 1.46
CA ILE A 68 9.94 -5.25 2.06
C ILE A 68 11.39 -5.26 1.58
N ASP A 69 11.78 -4.22 0.87
CA ASP A 69 13.11 -4.07 0.27
C ASP A 69 14.08 -3.39 1.25
N GLU A 70 13.57 -2.48 2.08
CA GLU A 70 14.37 -1.72 3.02
C GLU A 70 13.51 -1.20 4.18
N VAL A 71 14.09 -1.14 5.36
CA VAL A 71 13.47 -0.53 6.55
C VAL A 71 14.45 0.43 7.19
N VAL A 72 13.98 1.66 7.46
CA VAL A 72 14.73 2.69 8.19
C VAL A 72 13.86 3.21 9.33
N GLY A 73 14.39 3.28 10.53
CA GLY A 73 13.67 3.79 11.70
C GLY A 73 13.79 2.88 12.93
N ASP A 74 12.92 3.12 13.89
CA ASP A 74 12.90 2.47 15.20
C ASP A 74 11.48 2.11 15.66
N GLU A 75 11.29 1.89 16.96
CA GLU A 75 10.00 1.57 17.56
C GLU A 75 9.01 2.74 17.63
N LYS A 76 9.44 3.96 17.34
CA LYS A 76 8.58 5.15 17.35
C LYS A 76 8.10 5.51 15.96
N ALA A 77 8.97 5.35 14.96
CA ALA A 77 8.66 5.63 13.57
C ALA A 77 9.55 4.83 12.63
N ALA A 78 9.00 4.40 11.50
CA ALA A 78 9.75 3.68 10.48
C ALA A 78 9.29 4.04 9.07
N ILE A 79 10.22 3.94 8.14
CA ILE A 79 9.97 4.00 6.70
C ILE A 79 10.23 2.61 6.14
N TYR A 80 9.28 2.12 5.35
CA TYR A 80 9.34 0.85 4.64
C TYR A 80 9.38 1.13 3.15
N ARG A 81 10.43 0.71 2.46
CA ARG A 81 10.45 0.65 1.00
C ARG A 81 10.02 -0.74 0.59
N TRP A 82 9.06 -0.83 -0.31
CA TRP A 82 8.42 -2.09 -0.67
C TRP A 82 8.18 -2.22 -2.17
N THR A 83 8.05 -3.48 -2.60
CA THR A 83 7.58 -3.89 -3.93
C THR A 83 6.35 -4.77 -3.78
N TRP A 84 5.36 -4.56 -4.62
CA TRP A 84 4.12 -5.32 -4.67
C TRP A 84 3.88 -5.86 -6.08
N ARG A 85 3.31 -7.07 -6.16
CA ARG A 85 2.87 -7.74 -7.39
C ARG A 85 1.59 -8.52 -7.13
N ALA A 86 0.66 -8.52 -8.12
CA ALA A 86 -0.56 -9.31 -8.08
C ALA A 86 -0.70 -10.18 -9.34
N PRO A 87 -0.06 -11.37 -9.38
CA PRO A 87 0.05 -12.19 -10.60
C PRO A 87 -1.27 -12.73 -11.11
N THR A 88 -2.32 -12.78 -10.27
CA THR A 88 -3.64 -13.31 -10.64
C THR A 88 -4.71 -12.22 -10.82
N ALA A 89 -4.34 -10.94 -10.71
CA ALA A 89 -5.30 -9.85 -10.84
C ALA A 89 -5.82 -9.74 -12.29
N GLY A 90 -7.14 -9.70 -12.45
CA GLY A 90 -7.80 -9.43 -13.73
C GLY A 90 -7.88 -7.94 -14.07
N ALA A 91 -7.86 -7.08 -13.05
CA ALA A 91 -7.84 -5.62 -13.18
C ALA A 91 -7.04 -4.99 -12.01
N PHE A 92 -6.53 -3.80 -12.24
CA PHE A 92 -5.89 -2.97 -11.21
C PHE A 92 -6.30 -1.51 -11.39
N ILE A 93 -6.75 -0.86 -10.31
CA ILE A 93 -7.27 0.53 -10.31
C ILE A 93 -8.28 0.81 -11.45
N GLY A 94 -9.17 -0.16 -11.70
CA GLY A 94 -10.19 -0.06 -12.76
C GLY A 94 -9.69 -0.35 -14.17
N VAL A 95 -8.42 -0.70 -14.36
CA VAL A 95 -7.82 -1.01 -15.66
C VAL A 95 -7.65 -2.51 -15.82
N PRO A 96 -8.19 -3.14 -16.90
CA PRO A 96 -7.95 -4.55 -17.18
C PRO A 96 -6.46 -4.83 -17.36
N THR A 97 -5.99 -5.95 -16.78
CA THR A 97 -4.57 -6.31 -16.87
C THR A 97 -4.18 -6.96 -18.19
N ASN A 98 -5.15 -7.59 -18.87
CA ASN A 98 -4.95 -8.27 -20.16
C ASN A 98 -3.74 -9.24 -20.16
N GLY A 99 -3.55 -9.97 -19.05
CA GLY A 99 -2.43 -10.90 -18.88
C GLY A 99 -1.12 -10.26 -18.39
N THR A 100 -1.05 -8.95 -18.25
CA THR A 100 0.06 -8.27 -17.59
C THR A 100 -0.06 -8.43 -16.08
N VAL A 101 1.04 -8.73 -15.40
CA VAL A 101 1.07 -8.78 -13.94
C VAL A 101 1.18 -7.35 -13.39
N PRO A 102 0.13 -6.81 -12.77
CA PRO A 102 0.22 -5.48 -12.19
C PRO A 102 1.15 -5.48 -10.99
N GLY A 103 1.79 -4.36 -10.77
CA GLY A 103 2.66 -4.17 -9.62
C GLY A 103 2.99 -2.72 -9.40
N ALA A 104 3.49 -2.45 -8.22
CA ALA A 104 3.96 -1.15 -7.82
C ALA A 104 5.13 -1.28 -6.87
N ARG A 105 5.88 -0.20 -6.74
CA ARG A 105 6.84 0.01 -5.65
C ARG A 105 6.46 1.27 -4.91
N GLY A 106 6.74 1.30 -3.63
CA GLY A 106 6.37 2.45 -2.84
C GLY A 106 7.16 2.57 -1.55
N ILE A 107 6.78 3.59 -0.82
CA ILE A 107 7.30 3.92 0.49
C ILE A 107 6.12 4.13 1.41
N THR A 108 6.14 3.47 2.56
CA THR A 108 5.17 3.67 3.64
C THR A 108 5.89 4.20 4.86
N PHE A 109 5.36 5.27 5.41
CA PHE A 109 5.81 5.86 6.67
C PHE A 109 4.84 5.48 7.78
N HIS A 110 5.36 4.95 8.88
CA HIS A 110 4.61 4.65 10.09
C HIS A 110 5.07 5.50 11.26
N ILE A 111 4.12 5.94 12.09
CA ILE A 111 4.34 6.36 13.46
C ILE A 111 3.58 5.37 14.36
N TYR A 112 4.23 4.94 15.44
CA TYR A 112 3.66 3.98 16.38
C TYR A 112 3.26 4.65 17.70
N ASP A 113 2.24 4.09 18.35
CA ASP A 113 1.91 4.41 19.73
C ASP A 113 2.86 3.68 20.72
N THR A 114 2.66 3.90 22.01
CA THR A 114 3.45 3.27 23.08
C THR A 114 3.30 1.74 23.15
N ASP A 115 2.21 1.21 22.58
CA ASP A 115 1.94 -0.23 22.53
C ASP A 115 2.46 -0.87 21.24
N GLY A 116 3.13 -0.07 20.39
CA GLY A 116 3.68 -0.52 19.11
C GLY A 116 2.63 -0.73 18.02
N ARG A 117 1.44 -0.10 18.13
CA ARG A 117 0.40 -0.10 17.11
C ARG A 117 0.58 1.10 16.18
N ILE A 118 0.15 0.96 14.93
CA ILE A 118 0.24 2.05 13.95
C ILE A 118 -0.73 3.16 14.36
N LYS A 119 -0.19 4.33 14.68
CA LYS A 119 -0.95 5.55 14.95
C LYS A 119 -1.10 6.43 13.72
N ARG A 120 -0.12 6.40 12.82
CA ARG A 120 -0.17 7.06 11.53
C ARG A 120 0.49 6.20 10.48
N GLU A 121 -0.16 6.06 9.35
CA GLU A 121 0.40 5.53 8.12
C GLU A 121 0.21 6.52 6.98
N GLU A 122 1.25 6.69 6.17
CA GLU A 122 1.21 7.47 4.96
C GLU A 122 1.96 6.70 3.87
N SER A 123 1.26 6.36 2.79
CA SER A 123 1.79 5.53 1.72
C SER A 123 1.85 6.29 0.40
N PHE A 124 3.03 6.26 -0.22
CA PHE A 124 3.28 6.81 -1.56
C PHE A 124 3.78 5.68 -2.46
N TRP A 125 3.31 5.63 -3.69
CA TRP A 125 3.74 4.59 -4.61
C TRP A 125 3.79 5.10 -6.06
N ASP A 126 4.54 4.40 -6.89
CA ASP A 126 4.80 4.74 -8.28
C ASP A 126 3.62 4.34 -9.18
N ALA A 127 2.56 5.16 -9.11
CA ALA A 127 1.35 4.95 -9.90
C ALA A 127 1.60 5.14 -11.40
N ALA A 128 2.47 6.07 -11.78
CA ALA A 128 2.78 6.34 -13.18
C ALA A 128 3.39 5.11 -13.87
N THR A 129 4.34 4.42 -13.23
CA THR A 129 4.89 3.17 -13.76
C THR A 129 3.83 2.07 -13.79
N ALA A 130 3.02 1.92 -12.73
CA ALA A 130 1.97 0.91 -12.69
C ALA A 130 0.96 1.08 -13.82
N VAL A 131 0.53 2.30 -14.09
CA VAL A 131 -0.42 2.63 -15.17
C VAL A 131 0.20 2.40 -16.55
N ARG A 132 1.44 2.81 -16.75
CA ARG A 132 2.18 2.58 -18.00
C ARG A 132 2.36 1.10 -18.30
N ASP A 133 2.68 0.30 -17.29
CA ASP A 133 2.85 -1.15 -17.43
C ASP A 133 1.54 -1.86 -17.83
N LEU A 134 0.38 -1.25 -17.51
CA LEU A 134 -0.94 -1.69 -17.98
C LEU A 134 -1.32 -1.16 -19.39
N GLY A 135 -0.41 -0.45 -20.06
CA GLY A 135 -0.61 0.05 -21.43
C GLY A 135 -1.32 1.40 -21.52
N LEU A 136 -1.53 2.09 -20.40
CA LEU A 136 -2.09 3.44 -20.42
C LEU A 136 -0.99 4.48 -20.72
N PRO A 137 -1.31 5.54 -21.49
CA PRO A 137 -0.32 6.55 -21.85
C PRO A 137 0.05 7.40 -20.63
N VAL A 138 1.35 7.51 -20.39
CA VAL A 138 1.94 8.44 -19.44
C VAL A 138 2.97 9.26 -20.19
N ASP A 139 2.78 10.57 -20.24
CA ASP A 139 3.73 11.49 -20.89
C ASP A 139 4.67 12.09 -19.83
N PRO A 140 5.91 11.59 -19.71
CA PRO A 140 6.85 12.12 -18.72
C PRO A 140 7.31 13.56 -19.06
N THR A 141 7.07 14.04 -20.29
CA THR A 141 7.44 15.40 -20.70
C THR A 141 6.38 16.45 -20.36
N ALA A 142 5.15 16.02 -20.03
CA ALA A 142 4.06 16.91 -19.67
C ALA A 142 4.39 17.79 -18.45
N VAL A 143 5.13 17.23 -17.51
CA VAL A 143 5.58 17.95 -16.28
C VAL A 143 6.56 19.08 -16.62
N ALA A 144 7.40 18.92 -17.64
CA ALA A 144 8.38 19.93 -18.04
C ALA A 144 7.74 21.22 -18.59
N LYS A 145 6.45 21.17 -18.93
CA LYS A 145 5.68 22.33 -19.43
C LYS A 145 4.88 23.03 -18.32
N SER A 146 4.86 22.47 -17.12
CA SER A 146 4.21 23.11 -15.98
C SER A 146 5.05 24.30 -15.49
N PRO A 147 4.42 25.44 -15.14
CA PRO A 147 5.15 26.52 -14.50
C PRO A 147 5.82 26.02 -13.23
N ALA A 148 7.06 26.47 -12.99
CA ALA A 148 7.76 26.14 -11.78
C ALA A 148 6.89 26.50 -10.57
N LEU A 149 6.73 25.58 -9.63
CA LEU A 149 6.17 25.89 -8.33
C LEU A 149 7.19 26.80 -7.62
N VAL A 150 6.83 28.06 -7.43
CA VAL A 150 7.64 29.06 -6.75
C VAL A 150 7.28 29.05 -5.28
#